data_1318c0836da43e78e6fb8b14d88e9ee8
#
_entry.id   1318c0836da43e78e6fb8b14d88e9ee8
#
_cell.length_a   1.000
_cell.length_b   1.000
_cell.length_c   1.000
_cell.angle_alpha   90.00
_cell.angle_beta   90.00
_cell.angle_gamma   90.00
#
_symmetry.space_group_name_H-M   'P 1'
#
loop_
_entity.id
_entity.type
_entity.pdbx_description
1 polymer ?
#
loop_
_entity_poly.entity_id
_entity_poly.type
_entity_poly.pdbx_seq_one_letter_code
_entity_poly.pdbx_strand_id
1 'polypeptide(L)'
;IVTVDDSLFVGKKVTNERAMRTLKGPKGSQVKLGIKRTGEKDLLHFNITRGDIPQNTVDAAYMVNDDIGYVKVSKFGRTTHVELLNALAQLNHKKCKGLIIDLRGNTGGYMEAAIRMVNEFLPEGKLIVYTQGRKYPRAEEFANGTGSCQKMPLVVLIDEGSASASEIFTGAIQDNDRGTVVGRRSFGKGLVQQPIDFSDGSA
;
A
#
# COMPACT_ATOMS: atom_id res chain seq x y z
N ILE A 1 10.83 -6.79 25.49
CA ILE A 1 9.94 -6.36 26.58
C ILE A 1 10.05 -7.39 27.68
N VAL A 2 10.26 -6.96 28.91
CA VAL A 2 10.37 -7.82 30.09
C VAL A 2 9.16 -7.62 31.02
N THR A 3 8.67 -6.39 31.15
CA THR A 3 7.45 -6.08 31.90
C THR A 3 6.49 -5.22 31.10
N VAL A 4 5.19 -5.41 31.36
CA VAL A 4 4.09 -4.56 30.88
C VAL A 4 3.22 -4.19 32.08
N ASP A 5 3.02 -2.91 32.32
CA ASP A 5 2.30 -2.37 33.49
C ASP A 5 2.78 -3.02 34.80
N ASP A 6 4.10 -3.03 34.98
CA ASP A 6 4.85 -3.60 36.11
C ASP A 6 4.68 -5.13 36.30
N SER A 7 3.94 -5.81 35.44
CA SER A 7 3.77 -7.26 35.44
C SER A 7 4.80 -7.96 34.53
N LEU A 8 5.32 -9.10 34.96
CA LEU A 8 6.29 -9.87 34.19
C LEU A 8 5.70 -10.38 32.86
N PHE A 9 6.38 -10.05 31.76
CA PHE A 9 5.93 -10.31 30.39
C PHE A 9 7.00 -11.05 29.59
N VAL A 10 7.46 -12.20 30.11
CA VAL A 10 8.50 -13.05 29.48
C VAL A 10 8.17 -14.52 29.61
N GLY A 11 8.87 -15.36 28.83
CA GLY A 11 8.81 -16.81 28.88
C GLY A 11 7.79 -17.43 27.93
N LYS A 12 7.72 -18.76 27.95
CA LYS A 12 6.91 -19.58 27.02
C LYS A 12 5.38 -19.30 27.08
N LYS A 13 4.89 -18.64 28.13
CA LYS A 13 3.47 -18.27 28.29
C LYS A 13 3.09 -16.96 27.57
N VAL A 14 4.05 -16.25 26.99
CA VAL A 14 3.78 -15.05 26.18
C VAL A 14 3.57 -15.48 24.74
N THR A 15 2.33 -15.78 24.40
CA THR A 15 1.88 -16.05 23.02
C THR A 15 1.65 -14.75 22.27
N ASN A 16 1.60 -14.80 20.93
CA ASN A 16 1.26 -13.64 20.11
C ASN A 16 -0.11 -13.05 20.48
N GLU A 17 -1.09 -13.89 20.75
CA GLU A 17 -2.42 -13.46 21.17
C GLU A 17 -2.37 -12.70 22.50
N ARG A 18 -1.64 -13.23 23.50
CA ARG A 18 -1.44 -12.54 24.78
C ARG A 18 -0.71 -11.22 24.58
N ALA A 19 0.32 -11.19 23.72
CA ALA A 19 1.06 -9.98 23.42
C ALA A 19 0.14 -8.92 22.80
N MET A 20 -0.64 -9.30 21.78
CA MET A 20 -1.60 -8.40 21.15
C MET A 20 -2.64 -7.85 22.12
N ARG A 21 -3.24 -8.74 22.94
CA ARG A 21 -4.28 -8.33 23.91
C ARG A 21 -3.73 -7.41 25.02
N THR A 22 -2.46 -7.59 25.44
CA THR A 22 -1.85 -6.81 26.52
C THR A 22 -1.31 -5.48 26.01
N LEU A 23 -0.68 -5.47 24.84
CA LEU A 23 -0.03 -4.27 24.29
C LEU A 23 -0.99 -3.33 23.58
N LYS A 24 -1.99 -3.87 22.84
CA LYS A 24 -3.06 -3.07 22.23
C LYS A 24 -4.03 -2.54 23.29
N GLY A 25 -4.70 -1.44 22.97
CA GLY A 25 -5.73 -0.85 23.80
C GLY A 25 -6.32 0.39 23.14
N PRO A 26 -7.28 1.07 23.79
CA PRO A 26 -7.90 2.26 23.25
C PRO A 26 -6.88 3.36 22.93
N LYS A 27 -7.12 4.09 21.83
CA LYS A 27 -6.33 5.27 21.46
C LYS A 27 -6.28 6.26 22.62
N GLY A 28 -5.09 6.80 22.91
CA GLY A 28 -4.86 7.74 24.01
C GLY A 28 -4.61 7.07 25.38
N SER A 29 -4.88 5.75 25.53
CA SER A 29 -4.49 5.05 26.75
C SER A 29 -2.98 4.83 26.82
N GLN A 30 -2.47 4.69 28.04
CA GLN A 30 -1.03 4.47 28.26
C GLN A 30 -0.72 3.01 28.56
N VAL A 31 0.49 2.59 28.26
CA VAL A 31 1.08 1.31 28.66
C VAL A 31 2.52 1.56 29.09
N LYS A 32 2.90 1.02 30.27
CA LYS A 32 4.26 1.11 30.80
C LYS A 32 5.05 -0.14 30.38
N LEU A 33 6.18 0.05 29.73
CA LEU A 33 7.03 -1.04 29.26
C LEU A 33 8.38 -1.03 30.00
N GLY A 34 8.80 -2.18 30.49
CA GLY A 34 10.18 -2.41 30.94
C GLY A 34 10.92 -3.22 29.89
N ILE A 35 12.01 -2.67 29.38
CA ILE A 35 12.78 -3.23 28.27
C ILE A 35 14.19 -3.54 28.72
N LYS A 36 14.63 -4.80 28.54
CA LYS A 36 16.04 -5.16 28.65
C LYS A 36 16.73 -4.90 27.33
N ARG A 37 17.79 -4.11 27.35
CA ARG A 37 18.64 -3.80 26.19
C ARG A 37 20.05 -4.34 26.43
N THR A 38 20.67 -4.89 25.41
CA THR A 38 22.07 -5.32 25.49
C THR A 38 22.97 -4.12 25.80
N GLY A 39 23.88 -4.28 26.77
CA GLY A 39 24.75 -3.20 27.24
C GLY A 39 24.21 -2.38 28.42
N GLU A 40 22.92 -2.49 28.74
CA GLU A 40 22.31 -1.81 29.88
C GLU A 40 22.20 -2.73 31.10
N LYS A 41 22.61 -2.25 32.28
CA LYS A 41 22.51 -2.98 33.55
C LYS A 41 21.07 -3.16 33.98
N ASP A 42 20.30 -2.07 33.95
CA ASP A 42 18.93 -1.99 34.46
C ASP A 42 17.88 -2.08 33.34
N LEU A 43 16.62 -2.27 33.70
CA LEU A 43 15.51 -2.19 32.77
C LEU A 43 15.26 -0.73 32.40
N LEU A 44 15.14 -0.46 31.11
CA LEU A 44 14.68 0.82 30.61
C LEU A 44 13.15 0.87 30.68
N HIS A 45 12.61 1.92 31.27
CA HIS A 45 11.18 2.13 31.40
C HIS A 45 10.66 3.15 30.41
N PHE A 46 9.58 2.81 29.70
CA PHE A 46 8.93 3.67 28.72
C PHE A 46 7.42 3.73 28.98
N ASN A 47 6.87 4.92 29.07
CA ASN A 47 5.43 5.14 29.04
C ASN A 47 5.03 5.43 27.60
N ILE A 48 4.28 4.54 27.00
CA ILE A 48 3.82 4.63 25.60
C ILE A 48 2.35 5.00 25.60
N THR A 49 2.00 6.10 24.94
CA THR A 49 0.62 6.44 24.65
C THR A 49 0.19 5.71 23.37
N ARG A 50 -0.87 4.91 23.47
CA ARG A 50 -1.40 4.16 22.32
C ARG A 50 -2.02 5.12 21.32
N GLY A 51 -1.74 4.89 20.05
CA GLY A 51 -2.26 5.69 18.94
C GLY A 51 -2.51 4.83 17.72
N ASP A 52 -3.07 5.45 16.70
CA ASP A 52 -3.15 4.80 15.40
C ASP A 52 -1.74 4.65 14.82
N ILE A 53 -1.42 3.45 14.33
CA ILE A 53 -0.19 3.21 13.59
C ILE A 53 -0.53 3.39 12.13
N PRO A 54 -0.08 4.48 11.47
CA PRO A 54 -0.31 4.64 10.04
C PRO A 54 0.38 3.49 9.30
N GLN A 55 -0.37 2.76 8.52
CA GLN A 55 0.17 1.76 7.60
C GLN A 55 0.37 2.46 6.26
N ASN A 56 1.59 2.92 6.03
CA ASN A 56 1.95 3.43 4.71
C ASN A 56 1.82 2.31 3.69
N THR A 57 1.41 2.68 2.51
CA THR A 57 1.26 1.78 1.35
C THR A 57 2.31 2.08 0.29
N VAL A 58 2.94 3.25 0.37
CA VAL A 58 4.16 3.61 -0.36
C VAL A 58 5.35 3.44 0.58
N ASP A 59 6.07 2.32 0.44
CA ASP A 59 7.15 1.94 1.36
C ASP A 59 8.43 2.71 1.11
N ALA A 60 8.66 3.15 -0.13
CA ALA A 60 9.86 3.87 -0.51
C ALA A 60 9.61 4.81 -1.70
N ALA A 61 10.23 5.98 -1.67
CA ALA A 61 10.30 6.92 -2.79
C ALA A 61 11.65 7.62 -2.78
N TYR A 62 12.45 7.42 -3.81
CA TYR A 62 13.80 8.00 -3.91
C TYR A 62 14.27 8.09 -5.36
N MET A 63 15.31 8.89 -5.61
CA MET A 63 15.99 8.93 -6.89
C MET A 63 17.01 7.81 -6.99
N VAL A 64 16.90 6.97 -8.03
CA VAL A 64 17.89 5.90 -8.34
C VAL A 64 19.18 6.50 -8.86
N ASN A 65 19.06 7.57 -9.65
CA ASN A 65 20.14 8.41 -10.17
C ASN A 65 19.60 9.84 -10.37
N ASP A 66 20.35 10.70 -11.04
CA ASP A 66 19.98 12.10 -11.23
C ASP A 66 18.66 12.30 -12.02
N ASP A 67 18.23 11.32 -12.80
CA ASP A 67 17.10 11.43 -13.71
C ASP A 67 15.91 10.52 -13.37
N ILE A 68 16.14 9.41 -12.69
CA ILE A 68 15.14 8.33 -12.52
C ILE A 68 14.70 8.24 -11.07
N GLY A 69 13.39 8.40 -10.85
CA GLY A 69 12.72 8.16 -9.58
C GLY A 69 12.23 6.72 -9.46
N TYR A 70 12.17 6.25 -8.22
CA TYR A 70 11.63 4.94 -7.85
C TYR A 70 10.60 5.11 -6.76
N VAL A 71 9.46 4.42 -6.92
CA VAL A 71 8.39 4.36 -5.92
C VAL A 71 7.98 2.90 -5.72
N LYS A 72 8.08 2.42 -4.48
CA LYS A 72 7.58 1.10 -4.07
C LYS A 72 6.18 1.24 -3.49
N VAL A 73 5.21 0.56 -4.11
CA VAL A 73 3.84 0.47 -3.59
C VAL A 73 3.59 -0.96 -3.14
N SER A 74 3.41 -1.17 -1.84
CA SER A 74 3.25 -2.50 -1.25
C SER A 74 1.79 -2.96 -1.17
N LYS A 75 0.84 -2.03 -1.23
CA LYS A 75 -0.60 -2.31 -1.14
C LYS A 75 -1.42 -1.18 -1.75
N PHE A 76 -2.63 -1.49 -2.20
CA PHE A 76 -3.61 -0.48 -2.61
C PHE A 76 -4.60 -0.22 -1.46
N GLY A 77 -4.23 0.72 -0.59
CA GLY A 77 -5.04 1.20 0.54
C GLY A 77 -5.81 2.49 0.20
N ARG A 78 -6.60 2.98 1.14
CA ARG A 78 -7.36 4.23 0.99
C ARG A 78 -6.47 5.46 0.84
N THR A 79 -5.26 5.42 1.40
CA THR A 79 -4.28 6.52 1.41
C THR A 79 -3.26 6.45 0.27
N THR A 80 -3.21 5.34 -0.48
CA THR A 80 -2.15 5.06 -1.47
C THR A 80 -2.02 6.16 -2.52
N HIS A 81 -3.14 6.67 -3.04
CA HIS A 81 -3.10 7.75 -4.02
C HIS A 81 -2.46 9.03 -3.46
N VAL A 82 -2.83 9.43 -2.23
CA VAL A 82 -2.24 10.61 -1.58
C VAL A 82 -0.76 10.39 -1.27
N GLU A 83 -0.39 9.20 -0.83
CA GLU A 83 1.02 8.84 -0.59
C GLU A 83 1.84 8.86 -1.88
N LEU A 84 1.26 8.36 -3.00
CA LEU A 84 1.87 8.46 -4.32
C LEU A 84 2.08 9.92 -4.74
N LEU A 85 1.06 10.79 -4.60
CA LEU A 85 1.18 12.21 -4.93
C LEU A 85 2.29 12.89 -4.14
N ASN A 86 2.41 12.59 -2.84
CA ASN A 86 3.50 13.10 -2.00
C ASN A 86 4.87 12.60 -2.49
N ALA A 87 4.97 11.32 -2.86
CA ALA A 87 6.19 10.74 -3.42
C ALA A 87 6.58 11.42 -4.73
N LEU A 88 5.62 11.59 -5.65
CA LEU A 88 5.82 12.28 -6.93
C LEU A 88 6.26 13.73 -6.74
N ALA A 89 5.67 14.46 -5.79
CA ALA A 89 6.07 15.82 -5.46
C ALA A 89 7.52 15.88 -4.97
N GLN A 90 7.93 14.97 -4.09
CA GLN A 90 9.32 14.87 -3.62
C GLN A 90 10.30 14.57 -4.76
N LEU A 91 9.96 13.67 -5.68
CA LEU A 91 10.77 13.31 -6.82
C LEU A 91 10.85 14.47 -7.83
N ASN A 92 9.75 15.19 -8.06
CA ASN A 92 9.71 16.33 -8.96
C ASN A 92 10.60 17.48 -8.49
N HIS A 93 10.70 17.75 -7.18
CA HIS A 93 11.68 18.68 -6.60
C HIS A 93 13.13 18.31 -6.96
N LYS A 94 13.41 17.04 -7.21
CA LYS A 94 14.70 16.52 -7.64
C LYS A 94 14.83 16.42 -9.16
N LYS A 95 13.91 17.02 -9.92
CA LYS A 95 13.88 17.05 -11.39
C LYS A 95 13.83 15.67 -12.04
N CYS A 96 13.05 14.76 -11.47
CA CYS A 96 12.82 13.41 -11.98
C CYS A 96 12.32 13.46 -13.43
N LYS A 97 12.98 12.74 -14.34
CA LYS A 97 12.66 12.66 -15.77
C LYS A 97 12.01 11.36 -16.18
N GLY A 98 12.07 10.33 -15.36
CA GLY A 98 11.44 9.04 -15.58
C GLY A 98 11.17 8.33 -14.26
N LEU A 99 10.17 7.46 -14.23
CA LEU A 99 9.66 6.84 -13.02
C LEU A 99 9.61 5.32 -13.11
N ILE A 100 10.01 4.67 -12.05
CA ILE A 100 9.81 3.24 -11.82
C ILE A 100 8.77 3.09 -10.73
N ILE A 101 7.65 2.44 -11.03
CA ILE A 101 6.66 1.99 -10.05
C ILE A 101 6.87 0.50 -9.78
N ASP A 102 7.19 0.14 -8.57
CA ASP A 102 7.42 -1.25 -8.17
C ASP A 102 6.20 -1.82 -7.45
N LEU A 103 5.54 -2.79 -8.10
CA LEU A 103 4.39 -3.53 -7.58
C LEU A 103 4.74 -5.00 -7.27
N ARG A 104 6.01 -5.38 -7.28
CA ARG A 104 6.42 -6.76 -6.93
C ARG A 104 6.01 -7.08 -5.50
N GLY A 105 5.41 -8.27 -5.30
CA GLY A 105 4.86 -8.70 -4.01
C GLY A 105 3.60 -7.95 -3.54
N ASN A 106 3.04 -7.04 -4.35
CA ASN A 106 1.83 -6.30 -4.01
C ASN A 106 0.58 -7.11 -4.38
N THR A 107 -0.10 -7.68 -3.41
CA THR A 107 -1.28 -8.53 -3.59
C THR A 107 -2.56 -7.77 -3.96
N GLY A 108 -2.47 -6.44 -4.16
CA GLY A 108 -3.60 -5.60 -4.53
C GLY A 108 -4.20 -4.82 -3.37
N GLY A 109 -5.51 -4.68 -3.37
CA GLY A 109 -6.27 -3.92 -2.42
C GLY A 109 -7.51 -3.27 -3.06
N TYR A 110 -7.80 -2.02 -2.75
CA TYR A 110 -8.97 -1.32 -3.28
C TYR A 110 -8.82 -1.00 -4.77
N MET A 111 -9.82 -1.40 -5.57
CA MET A 111 -9.89 -1.07 -7.00
C MET A 111 -9.86 0.43 -7.24
N GLU A 112 -10.59 1.20 -6.45
CA GLU A 112 -10.62 2.66 -6.55
C GLU A 112 -9.24 3.30 -6.35
N ALA A 113 -8.40 2.75 -5.47
CA ALA A 113 -7.04 3.23 -5.29
C ALA A 113 -6.18 3.01 -6.55
N ALA A 114 -6.34 1.86 -7.22
CA ALA A 114 -5.67 1.60 -8.49
C ALA A 114 -6.16 2.55 -9.59
N ILE A 115 -7.46 2.75 -9.72
CA ILE A 115 -8.05 3.69 -10.70
C ILE A 115 -7.49 5.11 -10.49
N ARG A 116 -7.47 5.60 -9.25
CA ARG A 116 -6.91 6.92 -8.93
C ARG A 116 -5.42 7.02 -9.26
N MET A 117 -4.65 5.97 -9.00
CA MET A 117 -3.23 5.93 -9.36
C MET A 117 -3.02 5.93 -10.88
N VAL A 118 -3.82 5.15 -11.63
CA VAL A 118 -3.75 5.12 -13.11
C VAL A 118 -4.06 6.48 -13.70
N ASN A 119 -5.01 7.23 -13.12
CA ASN A 119 -5.35 8.58 -13.56
C ASN A 119 -4.17 9.56 -13.58
N GLU A 120 -3.13 9.33 -12.73
CA GLU A 120 -1.92 10.15 -12.76
C GLU A 120 -1.11 9.99 -14.05
N PHE A 121 -1.31 8.88 -14.76
CA PHE A 121 -0.47 8.49 -15.89
C PHE A 121 -1.20 8.43 -17.23
N LEU A 122 -2.51 8.22 -17.26
CA LEU A 122 -3.27 8.11 -18.52
C LEU A 122 -3.92 9.44 -18.92
N PRO A 123 -3.93 9.77 -20.22
CA PRO A 123 -4.74 10.87 -20.74
C PRO A 123 -6.22 10.54 -20.67
N GLU A 124 -7.05 11.60 -20.77
CA GLU A 124 -8.51 11.49 -20.76
C GLU A 124 -9.07 10.49 -21.77
N GLY A 125 -10.11 9.76 -21.38
CA GLY A 125 -10.85 8.83 -22.23
C GLY A 125 -10.20 7.49 -22.46
N LYS A 126 -9.03 7.21 -21.85
CA LYS A 126 -8.40 5.90 -21.89
C LYS A 126 -9.07 4.94 -20.92
N LEU A 127 -9.40 3.72 -21.37
CA LEU A 127 -9.99 2.69 -20.51
C LEU A 127 -8.97 2.24 -19.46
N ILE A 128 -9.38 2.28 -18.20
CA ILE A 128 -8.58 1.78 -17.07
C ILE A 128 -8.92 0.34 -16.77
N VAL A 129 -10.20 0.05 -16.55
CA VAL A 129 -10.71 -1.27 -16.20
C VAL A 129 -12.20 -1.35 -16.54
N TYR A 130 -12.68 -2.54 -16.79
CA TYR A 130 -14.11 -2.81 -16.79
C TYR A 130 -14.44 -3.99 -15.88
N THR A 131 -15.65 -4.01 -15.36
CA THR A 131 -16.23 -5.14 -14.64
C THR A 131 -17.43 -5.66 -15.39
N GLN A 132 -17.59 -6.98 -15.44
CA GLN A 132 -18.74 -7.61 -16.07
C GLN A 132 -19.00 -8.96 -15.41
N GLY A 133 -20.26 -9.31 -15.17
CA GLY A 133 -20.64 -10.58 -14.61
C GLY A 133 -21.95 -11.09 -15.21
N ARG A 134 -22.27 -12.35 -14.97
CA ARG A 134 -23.50 -12.97 -15.51
C ARG A 134 -24.78 -12.19 -15.17
N LYS A 135 -24.84 -11.59 -13.96
CA LYS A 135 -25.97 -10.79 -13.49
C LYS A 135 -25.65 -9.29 -13.37
N TYR A 136 -24.43 -8.90 -13.73
CA TYR A 136 -23.96 -7.52 -13.64
C TYR A 136 -23.60 -7.05 -15.04
N PRO A 137 -24.23 -5.97 -15.53
CA PRO A 137 -23.87 -5.40 -16.82
C PRO A 137 -22.43 -4.93 -16.80
N ARG A 138 -21.85 -4.76 -17.99
CA ARG A 138 -20.52 -4.16 -18.14
C ARG A 138 -20.53 -2.73 -17.61
N ALA A 139 -19.60 -2.47 -16.69
CA ALA A 139 -19.30 -1.14 -16.16
C ALA A 139 -17.84 -0.81 -16.45
N GLU A 140 -17.57 0.37 -16.97
CA GLU A 140 -16.25 0.80 -17.45
C GLU A 140 -15.79 2.02 -16.69
N GLU A 141 -14.50 2.05 -16.35
CA GLU A 141 -13.83 3.19 -15.72
C GLU A 141 -12.78 3.75 -16.68
N PHE A 142 -12.89 5.03 -16.98
CA PHE A 142 -12.00 5.73 -17.89
C PHE A 142 -11.13 6.75 -17.15
N ALA A 143 -9.97 7.03 -17.70
CA ALA A 143 -9.10 8.08 -17.21
C ALA A 143 -9.71 9.46 -17.46
N ASN A 144 -9.58 10.35 -16.48
CA ASN A 144 -10.12 11.70 -16.49
C ASN A 144 -9.13 12.78 -16.97
N GLY A 145 -7.89 12.38 -17.29
CA GLY A 145 -6.88 13.28 -17.83
C GLY A 145 -6.32 14.35 -16.89
N THR A 146 -6.63 14.29 -15.59
CA THR A 146 -6.17 15.32 -14.63
C THR A 146 -4.77 15.05 -14.05
N GLY A 147 -4.18 13.88 -14.35
CA GLY A 147 -2.89 13.44 -13.80
C GLY A 147 -1.70 14.26 -14.25
N SER A 148 -0.72 14.39 -13.37
CA SER A 148 0.48 15.20 -13.58
C SER A 148 1.62 14.50 -14.31
N CYS A 149 1.57 13.15 -14.42
CA CYS A 149 2.65 12.32 -14.94
C CYS A 149 2.34 11.68 -16.31
N GLN A 150 1.37 12.20 -17.06
CA GLN A 150 0.89 11.60 -18.31
C GLN A 150 1.99 11.44 -19.39
N LYS A 151 3.00 12.30 -19.39
CA LYS A 151 4.10 12.27 -20.38
C LYS A 151 5.42 11.75 -19.81
N MET A 152 5.48 11.48 -18.51
CA MET A 152 6.71 11.01 -17.86
C MET A 152 7.02 9.56 -18.31
N PRO A 153 8.22 9.23 -18.77
CA PRO A 153 8.63 7.85 -19.04
C PRO A 153 8.36 6.97 -17.81
N LEU A 154 7.68 5.83 -18.02
CA LEU A 154 7.18 4.98 -16.95
C LEU A 154 7.59 3.52 -17.17
N VAL A 155 8.15 2.92 -16.13
CA VAL A 155 8.39 1.49 -16.01
C VAL A 155 7.61 0.95 -14.81
N VAL A 156 6.92 -0.17 -14.99
CA VAL A 156 6.20 -0.87 -13.93
C VAL A 156 6.85 -2.22 -13.68
N LEU A 157 7.28 -2.47 -12.44
CA LEU A 157 7.86 -3.75 -12.05
C LEU A 157 6.79 -4.63 -11.41
N ILE A 158 6.68 -5.89 -11.88
CA ILE A 158 5.74 -6.89 -11.37
C ILE A 158 6.41 -8.24 -11.13
N ASP A 159 5.78 -9.08 -10.35
CA ASP A 159 6.12 -10.48 -10.16
C ASP A 159 4.86 -11.33 -9.89
N GLU A 160 5.05 -12.61 -9.58
CA GLU A 160 4.00 -13.56 -9.26
C GLU A 160 3.17 -13.21 -8.02
N GLY A 161 3.67 -12.31 -7.17
CA GLY A 161 2.95 -11.74 -6.03
C GLY A 161 2.10 -10.51 -6.37
N SER A 162 2.25 -9.97 -7.59
CA SER A 162 1.44 -8.83 -8.06
C SER A 162 0.05 -9.31 -8.46
N ALA A 163 -0.99 -8.87 -7.74
CA ALA A 163 -2.35 -9.39 -7.93
C ALA A 163 -3.43 -8.29 -7.88
N SER A 164 -4.61 -8.57 -8.48
CA SER A 164 -5.84 -7.76 -8.32
C SER A 164 -5.63 -6.29 -8.69
N ALA A 165 -5.70 -5.33 -7.75
CA ALA A 165 -5.50 -3.90 -8.01
C ALA A 165 -4.13 -3.59 -8.66
N SER A 166 -3.08 -4.37 -8.37
CA SER A 166 -1.78 -4.27 -9.06
C SER A 166 -1.91 -4.64 -10.52
N GLU A 167 -2.75 -5.62 -10.85
CA GLU A 167 -2.99 -6.05 -12.23
C GLU A 167 -3.88 -5.05 -12.98
N ILE A 168 -4.80 -4.38 -12.29
CA ILE A 168 -5.56 -3.26 -12.86
C ILE A 168 -4.61 -2.13 -13.27
N PHE A 169 -3.73 -1.71 -12.36
CA PHE A 169 -2.74 -0.66 -12.66
C PHE A 169 -1.85 -1.07 -13.84
N THR A 170 -1.26 -2.26 -13.76
CA THR A 170 -0.32 -2.75 -14.77
C THR A 170 -1.00 -2.95 -16.12
N GLY A 171 -2.19 -3.55 -16.13
CA GLY A 171 -2.98 -3.78 -17.35
C GLY A 171 -3.36 -2.47 -18.03
N ALA A 172 -3.83 -1.49 -17.28
CA ALA A 172 -4.16 -0.17 -17.81
C ALA A 172 -2.94 0.52 -18.46
N ILE A 173 -1.76 0.42 -17.82
CA ILE A 173 -0.52 0.98 -18.38
C ILE A 173 -0.10 0.24 -19.65
N GLN A 174 -0.16 -1.09 -19.64
CA GLN A 174 0.23 -1.95 -20.77
C GLN A 174 -0.72 -1.80 -21.96
N ASP A 175 -2.03 -1.91 -21.73
CA ASP A 175 -3.03 -1.97 -22.79
C ASP A 175 -3.23 -0.60 -23.50
N ASN A 176 -2.80 0.48 -22.84
CA ASN A 176 -2.78 1.83 -23.43
C ASN A 176 -1.40 2.23 -23.97
N ASP A 177 -0.43 1.32 -24.06
CA ASP A 177 0.97 1.59 -24.49
C ASP A 177 1.60 2.77 -23.72
N ARG A 178 1.21 2.95 -22.45
CA ARG A 178 1.61 4.12 -21.66
C ARG A 178 3.01 3.97 -21.04
N GLY A 179 3.47 2.76 -20.83
CA GLY A 179 4.75 2.48 -20.20
C GLY A 179 5.20 1.04 -20.42
N THR A 180 6.41 0.74 -19.96
CA THR A 180 7.00 -0.59 -20.09
C THR A 180 6.75 -1.39 -18.81
N VAL A 181 6.19 -2.59 -18.95
CA VAL A 181 6.04 -3.56 -17.87
C VAL A 181 7.22 -4.53 -17.89
N VAL A 182 7.88 -4.69 -16.74
CA VAL A 182 9.07 -5.53 -16.59
C VAL A 182 8.90 -6.46 -15.39
N GLY A 183 9.29 -7.72 -15.55
CA GLY A 183 9.28 -8.70 -14.48
C GLY A 183 8.77 -10.05 -14.89
N ARG A 184 8.10 -10.74 -13.96
CA ARG A 184 7.52 -12.06 -14.17
C ARG A 184 6.00 -11.96 -14.28
N ARG A 185 5.39 -13.04 -14.80
CA ARG A 185 3.93 -13.14 -14.92
C ARG A 185 3.27 -12.88 -13.56
N SER A 186 2.26 -12.01 -13.55
CA SER A 186 1.45 -11.68 -12.37
C SER A 186 0.56 -12.84 -11.92
N PHE A 187 -0.09 -12.70 -10.79
CA PHE A 187 -0.91 -13.74 -10.15
C PHE A 187 -2.10 -14.17 -11.02
N GLY A 188 -2.81 -13.25 -11.68
CA GLY A 188 -3.97 -13.55 -12.52
C GLY A 188 -5.31 -13.50 -11.74
N LYS A 189 -5.48 -12.58 -10.78
CA LYS A 189 -6.75 -12.40 -10.07
C LYS A 189 -7.65 -11.38 -10.77
N GLY A 190 -8.49 -11.85 -11.70
CA GLY A 190 -9.48 -11.05 -12.43
C GLY A 190 -10.88 -11.04 -11.79
N LEU A 191 -10.99 -11.09 -10.46
CA LEU A 191 -12.27 -11.12 -9.73
C LEU A 191 -12.41 -9.90 -8.83
N VAL A 192 -13.60 -9.29 -8.85
CA VAL A 192 -13.98 -8.20 -7.93
C VAL A 192 -14.84 -8.78 -6.80
N GLN A 193 -14.51 -8.44 -5.57
CA GLN A 193 -15.25 -8.80 -4.37
C GLN A 193 -15.97 -7.55 -3.85
N GLN A 194 -17.25 -7.71 -3.50
CA GLN A 194 -18.04 -6.66 -2.85
C GLN A 194 -18.46 -7.17 -1.46
N PRO A 195 -18.32 -6.36 -0.41
CA PRO A 195 -18.84 -6.71 0.90
C PRO A 195 -20.37 -6.76 0.83
N ILE A 196 -20.96 -7.72 1.51
CA ILE A 196 -22.41 -7.79 1.73
C ILE A 196 -22.62 -7.65 3.22
N ASP A 197 -23.18 -6.49 3.62
CA ASP A 197 -23.46 -6.25 5.04
C ASP A 197 -24.66 -7.08 5.50
N PHE A 198 -24.50 -7.78 6.60
CA PHE A 198 -25.57 -8.52 7.27
C PHE A 198 -26.20 -7.66 8.37
N SER A 199 -27.45 -8.04 8.76
CA SER A 199 -28.22 -7.29 9.75
C SER A 199 -27.63 -7.30 11.17
N ASP A 200 -26.69 -8.20 11.44
CA ASP A 200 -25.94 -8.30 12.70
C ASP A 200 -24.64 -7.45 12.71
N GLY A 201 -24.36 -6.72 11.62
CA GLY A 201 -23.18 -5.88 11.47
C GLY A 201 -21.93 -6.63 11.01
N SER A 202 -22.04 -7.93 10.66
CA SER A 202 -20.98 -8.68 9.97
C SER A 202 -21.05 -8.46 8.45
N ALA A 203 -19.95 -8.75 7.74
CA ALA A 203 -19.87 -8.69 6.28
C ALA A 203 -19.08 -9.87 5.71
#